data_93e5e5dc28b3210ca270cb88dab36011
#
_entry.id   93e5e5dc28b3210ca270cb88dab36011
#
_cell.length_a   1.000
_cell.length_b   1.000
_cell.length_c   1.000
_cell.angle_alpha   90.00
_cell.angle_beta   90.00
_cell.angle_gamma   90.00
#
_symmetry.space_group_name_H-M   'P 1'
#
loop_
_entity.id
_entity.type
_entity.pdbx_description
1 polymer ?
#
loop_
_entity_poly.entity_id
_entity_poly.type
_entity_poly.pdbx_seq_one_letter_code
_entity_poly.pdbx_strand_id
1 'polypeptide(L)'
;MLPDAFYSIDGMFETFLTILNQMNTYPAVIEAENEHYLPFLLTTTIMMEAVKAGVGRETAHHAIKEHAVATVNDLRTGQAKENDLLERLANDDRLGLTAEKLTSLLVHGCSNYGSATEQVNQFVAQVEALEQAFPGAAQYAPNSIL
;
A
#
# COMPACT_ATOMS: atom_id res chain seq x y z
N MET A 1 -38.12 6.71 -22.54
CA MET A 1 -36.89 5.90 -22.57
C MET A 1 -35.61 6.76 -22.52
N LEU A 2 -35.29 7.68 -23.48
CA LEU A 2 -34.09 8.52 -23.38
C LEU A 2 -34.07 9.42 -22.14
N PRO A 3 -35.15 10.17 -21.81
CA PRO A 3 -35.16 10.99 -20.59
C PRO A 3 -34.90 10.18 -19.32
N ASP A 4 -35.50 9.00 -19.20
CA ASP A 4 -35.32 8.15 -18.01
C ASP A 4 -33.87 7.69 -17.85
N ALA A 5 -33.16 7.40 -18.95
CA ALA A 5 -31.75 7.04 -18.93
C ALA A 5 -30.87 8.21 -18.42
N PHE A 6 -31.16 9.45 -18.89
CA PHE A 6 -30.42 10.62 -18.43
C PHE A 6 -30.68 10.93 -16.94
N TYR A 7 -31.91 10.82 -16.46
CA TYR A 7 -32.22 10.99 -15.03
C TYR A 7 -31.55 9.93 -14.17
N SER A 8 -31.50 8.68 -14.65
CA SER A 8 -30.80 7.61 -13.92
C SER A 8 -29.30 7.83 -13.84
N ILE A 9 -28.68 8.30 -14.92
CA ILE A 9 -27.24 8.64 -14.96
C ILE A 9 -26.95 9.83 -14.04
N ASP A 10 -27.78 10.87 -14.09
CA ASP A 10 -27.67 12.05 -13.24
C ASP A 10 -27.71 11.65 -11.76
N GLY A 11 -28.73 10.90 -11.32
CA GLY A 11 -28.84 10.42 -9.95
C GLY A 11 -27.67 9.51 -9.53
N MET A 12 -27.10 8.73 -10.45
CA MET A 12 -25.90 7.94 -10.19
C MET A 12 -24.68 8.83 -9.94
N PHE A 13 -24.47 9.88 -10.74
CA PHE A 13 -23.37 10.80 -10.55
C PHE A 13 -23.52 11.65 -9.27
N GLU A 14 -24.71 12.12 -8.95
CA GLU A 14 -24.99 12.80 -7.67
C GLU A 14 -24.60 11.92 -6.47
N THR A 15 -25.02 10.66 -6.49
CA THR A 15 -24.66 9.69 -5.44
C THR A 15 -23.15 9.46 -5.38
N PHE A 16 -22.49 9.30 -6.53
CA PHE A 16 -21.05 9.08 -6.60
C PHE A 16 -20.25 10.27 -6.08
N LEU A 17 -20.61 11.50 -6.47
CA LEU A 17 -20.00 12.73 -5.98
C LEU A 17 -20.20 12.91 -4.48
N THR A 18 -21.36 12.55 -3.95
CA THR A 18 -21.62 12.58 -2.50
C THR A 18 -20.68 11.61 -1.77
N ILE A 19 -20.49 10.38 -2.28
CA ILE A 19 -19.56 9.41 -1.71
C ILE A 19 -18.12 9.95 -1.75
N LEU A 20 -17.67 10.50 -2.87
CA LEU A 20 -16.33 11.06 -3.00
C LEU A 20 -16.08 12.21 -2.02
N ASN A 21 -17.07 13.09 -1.83
CA ASN A 21 -16.97 14.21 -0.89
C ASN A 21 -16.93 13.78 0.58
N GLN A 22 -17.47 12.61 0.89
CA GLN A 22 -17.47 12.03 2.25
C GLN A 22 -16.32 11.07 2.49
N MET A 23 -15.54 10.72 1.46
CA MET A 23 -14.37 9.87 1.62
C MET A 23 -13.29 10.56 2.45
N ASN A 24 -12.75 9.81 3.39
CA ASN A 24 -11.63 10.24 4.21
C ASN A 24 -10.53 9.18 4.21
N THR A 25 -9.30 9.63 4.36
CA THR A 25 -8.15 8.77 4.66
C THR A 25 -7.79 8.91 6.13
N TYR A 26 -7.38 7.81 6.75
CA TYR A 26 -6.99 7.77 8.15
C TYR A 26 -5.51 7.37 8.25
N PRO A 27 -4.57 8.34 8.21
CA PRO A 27 -3.12 8.06 8.15
C PRO A 27 -2.65 7.15 9.29
N ALA A 28 -3.16 7.35 10.52
CA ALA A 28 -2.77 6.52 11.66
C ALA A 28 -3.19 5.04 11.51
N VAL A 29 -4.33 4.77 10.84
CA VAL A 29 -4.75 3.38 10.55
C VAL A 29 -3.86 2.77 9.49
N ILE A 30 -3.53 3.54 8.44
CA ILE A 30 -2.63 3.10 7.36
C ILE A 30 -1.24 2.79 7.94
N GLU A 31 -0.73 3.64 8.84
CA GLU A 31 0.55 3.45 9.49
C GLU A 31 0.58 2.17 10.32
N ALA A 32 -0.44 1.93 11.15
CA ALA A 32 -0.57 0.71 11.94
C ALA A 32 -0.63 -0.56 11.07
N GLU A 33 -1.37 -0.52 9.96
CA GLU A 33 -1.41 -1.63 9.00
C GLU A 33 -0.05 -1.85 8.31
N ASN A 34 0.64 -0.77 7.95
CA ASN A 34 1.98 -0.86 7.38
C ASN A 34 2.98 -1.47 8.37
N GLU A 35 3.01 -1.04 9.61
CA GLU A 35 3.86 -1.63 10.65
C GLU A 35 3.60 -3.13 10.80
N HIS A 36 2.34 -3.53 10.73
CA HIS A 36 1.96 -4.93 10.88
C HIS A 36 2.34 -5.80 9.67
N TYR A 37 2.15 -5.32 8.44
CA TYR A 37 2.27 -6.15 7.24
C TYR A 37 3.51 -5.89 6.39
N LEU A 38 4.11 -4.71 6.45
CA LEU A 38 5.24 -4.33 5.59
C LEU A 38 6.44 -5.27 5.68
N PRO A 39 6.82 -5.80 6.87
CA PRO A 39 7.91 -6.78 6.95
C PRO A 39 7.70 -8.01 6.05
N PHE A 40 6.45 -8.48 5.92
CA PHE A 40 6.12 -9.60 5.04
C PHE A 40 6.21 -9.22 3.56
N LEU A 41 5.80 -8.02 3.19
CA LEU A 41 5.87 -7.50 1.82
C LEU A 41 7.32 -7.32 1.37
N LEU A 42 8.23 -7.03 2.29
CA LEU A 42 9.65 -6.82 2.01
C LEU A 42 10.46 -8.13 1.86
N THR A 43 9.88 -9.29 2.13
CA THR A 43 10.60 -10.58 2.11
C THR A 43 11.34 -10.84 0.79
N THR A 44 10.76 -10.46 -0.34
CA THR A 44 11.44 -10.57 -1.66
C THR A 44 12.64 -9.64 -1.77
N THR A 45 12.51 -8.40 -1.29
CA THR A 45 13.60 -7.42 -1.28
C THR A 45 14.72 -7.88 -0.36
N ILE A 46 14.41 -8.39 0.82
CA ILE A 46 15.35 -8.95 1.79
C ILE A 46 16.10 -10.14 1.16
N MET A 47 15.38 -11.04 0.48
CA MET A 47 16.00 -12.17 -0.24
C MET A 47 16.99 -11.68 -1.29
N MET A 48 16.64 -10.66 -2.07
CA MET A 48 17.52 -10.09 -3.08
C MET A 48 18.78 -9.46 -2.47
N GLU A 49 18.65 -8.79 -1.33
CA GLU A 49 19.82 -8.23 -0.62
C GLU A 49 20.73 -9.32 -0.03
N ALA A 50 20.16 -10.40 0.51
CA ALA A 50 20.95 -11.56 0.96
C ALA A 50 21.72 -12.20 -0.19
N VAL A 51 21.10 -12.34 -1.37
CA VAL A 51 21.77 -12.86 -2.57
C VAL A 51 22.88 -11.92 -3.03
N LYS A 52 22.70 -10.60 -2.98
CA LYS A 52 23.75 -9.61 -3.27
C LYS A 52 24.91 -9.69 -2.27
N ALA A 53 24.62 -10.06 -1.02
CA ALA A 53 25.63 -10.30 0.02
C ALA A 53 26.38 -11.65 -0.15
N GLY A 54 26.03 -12.44 -1.17
CA GLY A 54 26.68 -13.71 -1.50
C GLY A 54 26.00 -14.96 -0.96
N VAL A 55 24.80 -14.83 -0.36
CA VAL A 55 24.03 -15.97 0.12
C VAL A 55 23.35 -16.67 -1.05
N GLY A 56 23.36 -18.01 -1.07
CA GLY A 56 22.61 -18.77 -2.06
C GLY A 56 21.11 -18.49 -1.98
N ARG A 57 20.45 -18.30 -3.12
CA ARG A 57 19.03 -17.97 -3.20
C ARG A 57 18.14 -18.95 -2.45
N GLU A 58 18.40 -20.24 -2.58
CA GLU A 58 17.60 -21.29 -1.91
C GLU A 58 17.76 -21.21 -0.39
N THR A 59 18.98 -20.96 0.09
CA THR A 59 19.25 -20.78 1.53
C THR A 59 18.51 -19.55 2.08
N ALA A 60 18.61 -18.43 1.38
CA ALA A 60 17.90 -17.20 1.75
C ALA A 60 16.38 -17.39 1.75
N HIS A 61 15.83 -18.02 0.70
CA HIS A 61 14.41 -18.30 0.60
C HIS A 61 13.92 -19.20 1.74
N HIS A 62 14.67 -20.26 2.05
CA HIS A 62 14.29 -21.20 3.13
C HIS A 62 14.28 -20.50 4.49
N ALA A 63 15.33 -19.73 4.80
CA ALA A 63 15.42 -19.00 6.07
C ALA A 63 14.26 -17.99 6.22
N ILE A 64 14.01 -17.17 5.18
CA ILE A 64 12.93 -16.17 5.20
C ILE A 64 11.56 -16.85 5.34
N LYS A 65 11.30 -17.92 4.60
CA LYS A 65 10.04 -18.68 4.68
C LYS A 65 9.80 -19.23 6.09
N GLU A 66 10.82 -19.82 6.69
CA GLU A 66 10.75 -20.40 8.03
C GLU A 66 10.33 -19.34 9.07
N HIS A 67 11.05 -18.21 9.09
CA HIS A 67 10.74 -17.11 10.02
C HIS A 67 9.39 -16.46 9.72
N ALA A 68 9.05 -16.21 8.47
CA ALA A 68 7.77 -15.59 8.10
C ALA A 68 6.58 -16.46 8.51
N VAL A 69 6.66 -17.78 8.31
CA VAL A 69 5.60 -18.71 8.74
C VAL A 69 5.49 -18.75 10.28
N ALA A 70 6.62 -18.78 10.98
CA ALA A 70 6.63 -18.76 12.45
C ALA A 70 5.99 -17.47 12.99
N THR A 71 6.43 -16.30 12.49
CA THR A 71 5.87 -14.99 12.88
C THR A 71 4.37 -14.91 12.62
N VAL A 72 3.89 -15.34 11.45
CA VAL A 72 2.44 -15.35 11.15
C VAL A 72 1.67 -16.23 12.11
N ASN A 73 2.20 -17.41 12.46
CA ASN A 73 1.56 -18.32 13.40
C ASN A 73 1.49 -17.70 14.80
N ASP A 74 2.57 -17.09 15.28
CA ASP A 74 2.62 -16.44 16.59
C ASP A 74 1.63 -15.28 16.70
N LEU A 75 1.52 -14.46 15.64
CA LEU A 75 0.53 -13.39 15.54
C LEU A 75 -0.91 -13.94 15.57
N ARG A 76 -1.19 -14.97 14.75
CA ARG A 76 -2.54 -15.56 14.64
C ARG A 76 -3.00 -16.32 15.89
N THR A 77 -2.05 -16.90 16.61
CA THR A 77 -2.34 -17.62 17.87
C THR A 77 -2.32 -16.70 19.10
N GLY A 78 -1.98 -15.42 18.92
CA GLY A 78 -1.88 -14.44 20.00
C GLY A 78 -0.65 -14.63 20.90
N GLN A 79 0.34 -15.40 20.48
CA GLN A 79 1.62 -15.55 21.17
C GLN A 79 2.50 -14.32 21.01
N ALA A 80 2.41 -13.63 19.88
CA ALA A 80 3.00 -12.32 19.64
C ALA A 80 1.90 -11.29 19.36
N LYS A 81 2.13 -10.04 19.76
CA LYS A 81 1.24 -8.90 19.47
C LYS A 81 1.75 -8.05 18.31
N GLU A 82 3.04 -8.05 18.09
CA GLU A 82 3.76 -7.25 17.11
C GLU A 82 4.51 -8.15 16.14
N ASN A 83 4.78 -7.62 14.97
CA ASN A 83 5.51 -8.33 13.92
C ASN A 83 7.02 -8.26 14.19
N ASP A 84 7.59 -9.35 14.64
CA ASP A 84 9.01 -9.49 14.98
C ASP A 84 9.85 -10.12 13.84
N LEU A 85 9.30 -10.21 12.63
CA LEU A 85 9.96 -10.88 11.50
C LEU A 85 11.37 -10.32 11.22
N LEU A 86 11.52 -9.00 11.20
CA LEU A 86 12.82 -8.39 10.89
C LEU A 86 13.87 -8.69 11.98
N GLU A 87 13.46 -8.74 13.23
CA GLU A 87 14.34 -9.12 14.34
C GLU A 87 14.78 -10.57 14.21
N ARG A 88 13.88 -11.49 13.92
CA ARG A 88 14.20 -12.90 13.65
C ARG A 88 15.16 -13.06 12.49
N LEU A 89 14.94 -12.32 11.40
CA LEU A 89 15.82 -12.36 10.23
C LEU A 89 17.20 -11.75 10.50
N ALA A 90 17.27 -10.71 11.35
CA ALA A 90 18.55 -10.10 11.76
C ALA A 90 19.42 -11.03 12.59
N ASN A 91 18.79 -11.94 13.34
CA ASN A 91 19.45 -12.91 14.20
C ASN A 91 19.77 -14.26 13.47
N ASP A 92 19.48 -14.35 12.18
CA ASP A 92 19.76 -15.56 11.39
C ASP A 92 21.00 -15.39 10.52
N ASP A 93 22.09 -16.02 10.95
CA ASP A 93 23.38 -15.97 10.27
C ASP A 93 23.34 -16.47 8.82
N ARG A 94 22.33 -17.26 8.45
CA ARG A 94 22.14 -17.78 7.08
C ARG A 94 21.89 -16.68 6.07
N LEU A 95 21.40 -15.50 6.52
CA LEU A 95 21.04 -14.39 5.63
C LEU A 95 22.20 -13.41 5.40
N GLY A 96 23.19 -13.37 6.31
CA GLY A 96 24.33 -12.46 6.21
C GLY A 96 23.92 -10.98 6.17
N LEU A 97 22.77 -10.61 6.73
CA LEU A 97 22.24 -9.25 6.77
C LEU A 97 22.24 -8.72 8.21
N THR A 98 22.64 -7.47 8.38
CA THR A 98 22.59 -6.80 9.69
C THR A 98 21.23 -6.18 9.98
N ALA A 99 20.95 -5.95 11.26
CA ALA A 99 19.71 -5.29 11.69
C ALA A 99 19.58 -3.87 11.07
N GLU A 100 20.68 -3.11 10.96
CA GLU A 100 20.69 -1.79 10.34
C GLU A 100 20.30 -1.87 8.86
N LYS A 101 20.79 -2.89 8.14
CA LYS A 101 20.44 -3.09 6.74
C LYS A 101 18.96 -3.41 6.59
N LEU A 102 18.41 -4.30 7.41
CA LEU A 102 16.99 -4.65 7.39
C LEU A 102 16.09 -3.44 7.74
N THR A 103 16.47 -2.65 8.75
CA THR A 103 15.76 -1.41 9.10
C THR A 103 15.81 -0.40 7.94
N SER A 104 16.94 -0.27 7.26
CA SER A 104 17.03 0.61 6.09
C SER A 104 16.11 0.18 4.95
N LEU A 105 15.94 -1.13 4.74
CA LEU A 105 15.00 -1.68 3.75
C LEU A 105 13.55 -1.39 4.13
N LEU A 106 13.20 -1.43 5.40
CA LEU A 106 11.86 -1.06 5.88
C LEU A 106 11.55 0.40 5.55
N VAL A 107 12.47 1.32 5.89
CA VAL A 107 12.29 2.76 5.61
C VAL A 107 12.15 3.02 4.11
N HIS A 108 12.99 2.39 3.28
CA HIS A 108 12.88 2.51 1.82
C HIS A 108 11.61 1.85 1.27
N GLY A 109 11.18 0.73 1.86
CA GLY A 109 9.95 0.04 1.49
C GLY A 109 8.71 0.91 1.68
N CYS A 110 8.64 1.66 2.79
CA CYS A 110 7.56 2.61 3.07
C CYS A 110 7.43 3.73 2.03
N SER A 111 8.49 4.07 1.31
CA SER A 111 8.52 5.14 0.31
C SER A 111 8.52 4.64 -1.14
N ASN A 112 8.48 3.33 -1.36
CA ASN A 112 8.51 2.75 -2.70
C ASN A 112 7.09 2.53 -3.23
N TYR A 113 6.50 3.59 -3.76
CA TYR A 113 5.16 3.58 -4.36
C TYR A 113 5.15 3.16 -5.85
N GLY A 114 6.27 2.71 -6.40
CA GLY A 114 6.41 2.41 -7.82
C GLY A 114 6.05 3.61 -8.69
N SER A 115 5.20 3.40 -9.68
CA SER A 115 4.72 4.47 -10.58
C SER A 115 3.42 5.14 -10.12
N ALA A 116 2.95 4.88 -8.89
CA ALA A 116 1.66 5.43 -8.43
C ALA A 116 1.63 6.97 -8.44
N THR A 117 2.68 7.62 -7.96
CA THR A 117 2.78 9.09 -7.96
C THR A 117 2.72 9.65 -9.39
N GLU A 118 3.43 9.04 -10.33
CA GLU A 118 3.41 9.45 -11.73
C GLU A 118 2.03 9.28 -12.35
N GLN A 119 1.36 8.16 -12.09
CA GLN A 119 0.00 7.89 -12.57
C GLN A 119 -1.01 8.90 -12.01
N VAL A 120 -0.92 9.23 -10.71
CA VAL A 120 -1.77 10.25 -10.10
C VAL A 120 -1.54 11.61 -10.75
N ASN A 121 -0.29 12.03 -10.93
CA ASN A 121 0.03 13.31 -11.56
C ASN A 121 -0.48 13.39 -12.99
N GLN A 122 -0.34 12.32 -13.77
CA GLN A 122 -0.86 12.25 -15.15
C GLN A 122 -2.39 12.34 -15.17
N PHE A 123 -3.07 11.66 -14.25
CA PHE A 123 -4.52 11.74 -14.15
C PHE A 123 -4.99 13.14 -13.74
N VAL A 124 -4.36 13.77 -12.76
CA VAL A 124 -4.66 15.14 -12.33
C VAL A 124 -4.50 16.11 -13.49
N ALA A 125 -3.41 16.03 -14.26
CA ALA A 125 -3.20 16.90 -15.41
C ALA A 125 -4.29 16.73 -16.50
N GLN A 126 -4.81 15.51 -16.70
CA GLN A 126 -5.94 15.29 -17.62
C GLN A 126 -7.23 15.92 -17.09
N VAL A 127 -7.49 15.83 -15.80
CA VAL A 127 -8.67 16.46 -15.16
C VAL A 127 -8.57 17.98 -15.27
N GLU A 128 -7.42 18.57 -14.96
CA GLU A 128 -7.20 20.03 -15.08
C GLU A 128 -7.43 20.53 -16.51
N ALA A 129 -7.03 19.77 -17.51
CA ALA A 129 -7.30 20.10 -18.91
C ALA A 129 -8.80 20.06 -19.25
N LEU A 130 -9.54 19.11 -18.68
CA LEU A 130 -11.00 19.03 -18.81
C LEU A 130 -11.71 20.19 -18.10
N GLU A 131 -11.26 20.57 -16.91
CA GLU A 131 -11.79 21.72 -16.16
C GLU A 131 -11.63 23.04 -16.93
N GLN A 132 -10.48 23.21 -17.59
CA GLN A 132 -10.26 24.37 -18.45
C GLN A 132 -11.18 24.38 -19.68
N ALA A 133 -11.44 23.20 -20.25
CA ALA A 133 -12.32 23.06 -21.41
C ALA A 133 -13.81 23.23 -21.05
N PHE A 134 -14.19 22.86 -19.81
CA PHE A 134 -15.57 22.84 -19.32
C PHE A 134 -15.70 23.51 -17.95
N PRO A 135 -15.46 24.83 -17.84
CA PRO A 135 -15.42 25.52 -16.55
C PRO A 135 -16.74 25.47 -15.78
N GLY A 136 -17.88 25.32 -16.46
CA GLY A 136 -19.18 25.13 -15.80
C GLY A 136 -19.29 23.79 -15.09
N ALA A 137 -18.64 22.75 -15.58
CA ALA A 137 -18.59 21.44 -14.92
C ALA A 137 -17.66 21.48 -13.70
N ALA A 138 -16.54 22.19 -13.77
CA ALA A 138 -15.61 22.35 -12.65
C ALA A 138 -16.22 23.06 -11.42
N GLN A 139 -17.25 23.87 -11.63
CA GLN A 139 -17.96 24.61 -10.57
C GLN A 139 -19.20 23.87 -10.06
N TYR A 140 -19.51 22.71 -10.62
CA TYR A 140 -20.67 21.94 -10.20
C TYR A 140 -20.49 21.38 -8.80
N ALA A 141 -21.48 21.60 -7.94
CA ALA A 141 -21.55 21.00 -6.61
C ALA A 141 -22.79 20.09 -6.54
N PRO A 142 -22.65 18.84 -6.08
CA PRO A 142 -23.77 17.93 -5.97
C PRO A 142 -24.77 18.43 -4.93
N ASN A 143 -26.05 18.14 -5.13
CA ASN A 143 -27.07 18.39 -4.15
C ASN A 143 -26.98 17.41 -2.98
N SER A 144 -27.48 17.81 -1.81
CA SER A 144 -27.60 16.86 -0.68
C SER A 144 -28.62 15.77 -1.03
N ILE A 145 -28.21 14.53 -0.87
CA ILE A 145 -29.07 13.35 -1.07
C ILE A 145 -29.71 12.91 0.25
N LEU A 146 -29.22 13.43 1.38
CA LEU A 146 -29.67 13.11 2.75
C LEU A 146 -30.07 14.39 3.49
#